data_0bbf2dd7bf9d3a6f20411f26988a834b
#
_entry.id   0bbf2dd7bf9d3a6f20411f26988a834b
#
_cell.length_a   1.000
_cell.length_b   1.000
_cell.length_c   1.000
_cell.angle_alpha   90.00
_cell.angle_beta   90.00
_cell.angle_gamma   90.00
#
_symmetry.space_group_name_H-M   'P 1'
#
loop_
_entity.id
_entity.type
_entity.pdbx_description
1 polymer ?
#
loop_
_entity_poly.entity_id
_entity_poly.type
_entity_poly.pdbx_seq_one_letter_code
_entity_poly.pdbx_strand_id
1 'polypeptide(L)'
;MMTKLSAHRGEIIHFLTNKEDYEYFEDGLLIIENGHIHSVGDAEAILKTLPQNFNKDTQITEYPNCLITPGFVDTHVHYPQCEIIASYGKQLLEWLETYTFPAEQKFEDSKYASKIASFFLDQLLTNGTTTALVFGTVHPQSVDAFFTEAQKRKLRMICGKVMMDRNAPDALLDTPETSYQESRDLIGKWHNKTVSVMR
;
A
#
# COMPACT_ATOMS: atom_id res chain seq x y z
N MET A 1 18.67 -1.11 -22.85
CA MET A 1 17.30 -1.47 -22.40
C MET A 1 16.32 -0.57 -23.15
N MET A 2 15.28 -1.13 -23.74
CA MET A 2 14.24 -0.29 -24.36
C MET A 2 13.49 0.45 -23.24
N THR A 3 13.35 1.75 -23.37
CA THR A 3 12.58 2.60 -22.47
C THR A 3 11.12 2.18 -22.56
N LYS A 4 10.53 1.74 -21.42
CA LYS A 4 9.11 1.38 -21.38
C LYS A 4 8.31 2.64 -21.12
N LEU A 5 7.61 3.11 -22.15
CA LEU A 5 6.75 4.28 -22.08
C LEU A 5 5.28 3.86 -22.14
N SER A 6 4.43 4.51 -21.35
CA SER A 6 2.97 4.42 -21.46
C SER A 6 2.34 5.79 -21.32
N ALA A 7 1.23 6.01 -22.01
CA ALA A 7 0.47 7.24 -21.99
C ALA A 7 -1.00 6.95 -21.67
N HIS A 8 -1.59 7.75 -20.79
CA HIS A 8 -2.95 7.60 -20.29
C HIS A 8 -3.67 8.93 -20.42
N ARG A 9 -4.79 8.98 -21.15
CA ARG A 9 -5.58 10.19 -21.41
C ARG A 9 -6.96 10.09 -20.83
N GLY A 10 -7.43 11.14 -20.19
CA GLY A 10 -8.75 11.24 -19.58
C GLY A 10 -8.83 12.47 -18.71
N GLU A 11 -9.90 12.59 -17.92
CA GLU A 11 -9.92 13.59 -16.86
C GLU A 11 -8.87 13.24 -15.81
N ILE A 12 -8.06 14.20 -15.38
CA ILE A 12 -6.98 13.98 -14.40
C ILE A 12 -7.09 14.99 -13.27
N ILE A 13 -6.97 14.50 -12.04
CA ILE A 13 -6.77 15.34 -10.86
C ILE A 13 -5.50 14.88 -10.13
N HIS A 14 -4.69 15.81 -9.69
CA HIS A 14 -3.58 15.50 -8.77
C HIS A 14 -3.35 16.64 -7.78
N PHE A 15 -2.58 16.32 -6.71
CA PHE A 15 -2.33 17.24 -5.60
C PHE A 15 -0.88 17.67 -5.59
N LEU A 16 -0.64 18.96 -5.36
CA LEU A 16 0.69 19.55 -5.35
C LEU A 16 1.31 19.46 -3.94
N THR A 17 2.59 19.09 -3.87
CA THR A 17 3.29 18.75 -2.62
C THR A 17 3.35 19.90 -1.60
N ASN A 18 3.26 21.15 -2.03
CA ASN A 18 3.44 22.34 -1.20
C ASN A 18 2.25 23.31 -1.23
N LYS A 19 1.10 22.85 -1.70
CA LYS A 19 -0.11 23.67 -1.82
C LYS A 19 -1.30 22.90 -1.26
N GLU A 20 -2.20 23.60 -0.62
CA GLU A 20 -3.54 23.11 -0.28
C GLU A 20 -4.44 23.00 -1.52
N ASP A 21 -3.82 23.09 -2.72
CA ASP A 21 -4.46 23.13 -4.01
C ASP A 21 -4.28 21.82 -4.78
N TYR A 22 -5.16 21.62 -5.73
CA TYR A 22 -5.11 20.55 -6.73
C TYR A 22 -5.03 21.16 -8.13
N GLU A 23 -4.54 20.36 -9.08
CA GLU A 23 -4.67 20.64 -10.51
C GLU A 23 -5.66 19.66 -11.12
N TYR A 24 -6.56 20.18 -11.96
CA TYR A 24 -7.55 19.38 -12.67
C TYR A 24 -7.46 19.68 -14.17
N PHE A 25 -7.42 18.62 -14.96
CA PHE A 25 -7.39 18.68 -16.42
C PHE A 25 -8.58 17.89 -16.98
N GLU A 26 -9.52 18.56 -17.64
CA GLU A 26 -10.67 17.92 -18.28
C GLU A 26 -10.24 16.98 -19.41
N ASP A 27 -9.21 17.35 -20.17
CA ASP A 27 -8.51 16.53 -21.14
C ASP A 27 -7.04 16.45 -20.74
N GLY A 28 -6.74 15.57 -19.82
CA GLY A 28 -5.41 15.38 -19.26
C GLY A 28 -4.64 14.26 -19.95
N LEU A 29 -3.31 14.38 -19.95
CA LEU A 29 -2.38 13.35 -20.39
C LEU A 29 -1.34 13.06 -19.30
N LEU A 30 -1.26 11.79 -18.90
CA LEU A 30 -0.25 11.26 -17.99
C LEU A 30 0.73 10.40 -18.78
N ILE A 31 2.01 10.79 -18.77
CA ILE A 31 3.10 10.02 -19.39
C ILE A 31 3.89 9.33 -18.27
N ILE A 32 4.03 8.02 -18.40
CA ILE A 32 4.83 7.19 -17.50
C ILE A 32 6.02 6.60 -18.25
N GLU A 33 7.22 6.85 -17.76
CA GLU A 33 8.47 6.34 -18.29
C GLU A 33 9.15 5.44 -17.26
N ASN A 34 9.37 4.17 -17.62
CA ASN A 34 10.01 3.18 -16.72
C ASN A 34 9.37 3.07 -15.32
N GLY A 35 8.04 3.28 -15.23
CA GLY A 35 7.28 3.23 -13.98
C GLY A 35 7.29 4.53 -13.18
N HIS A 36 7.80 5.63 -13.75
CA HIS A 36 7.78 6.96 -13.16
C HIS A 36 6.91 7.90 -13.95
N ILE A 37 6.25 8.82 -13.26
CA ILE A 37 5.55 9.93 -13.92
C ILE A 37 6.60 10.82 -14.57
N HIS A 38 6.58 10.85 -15.91
CA HIS A 38 7.42 11.74 -16.71
C HIS A 38 6.77 13.13 -16.82
N SER A 39 5.48 13.16 -17.13
CA SER A 39 4.70 14.40 -17.22
C SER A 39 3.21 14.14 -16.98
N VAL A 40 2.53 15.14 -16.44
CA VAL A 40 1.07 15.19 -16.27
C VAL A 40 0.62 16.62 -16.55
N GLY A 41 -0.51 16.78 -17.24
CA GLY A 41 -1.05 18.10 -17.56
C GLY A 41 -2.07 18.04 -18.69
N ASP A 42 -2.38 19.21 -19.25
CA ASP A 42 -3.25 19.34 -20.43
C ASP A 42 -2.69 18.52 -21.60
N ALA A 43 -3.56 17.73 -22.22
CA ALA A 43 -3.14 16.77 -23.26
C ALA A 43 -2.55 17.48 -24.48
N GLU A 44 -3.15 18.56 -24.96
CA GLU A 44 -2.66 19.29 -26.11
C GLU A 44 -1.29 19.93 -25.84
N ALA A 45 -1.11 20.48 -24.66
CA ALA A 45 0.17 21.08 -24.25
C ALA A 45 1.28 20.03 -24.15
N ILE A 46 1.03 18.88 -23.51
CA ILE A 46 2.04 17.79 -23.38
C ILE A 46 2.38 17.21 -24.75
N LEU A 47 1.41 16.94 -25.62
CA LEU A 47 1.65 16.37 -26.95
C LEU A 47 2.55 17.25 -27.81
N LYS A 48 2.52 18.58 -27.64
CA LYS A 48 3.41 19.52 -28.33
C LYS A 48 4.85 19.47 -27.86
N THR A 49 5.10 19.03 -26.63
CA THR A 49 6.45 18.97 -26.03
C THR A 49 7.13 17.63 -26.21
N LEU A 50 6.38 16.61 -26.64
CA LEU A 50 6.94 15.28 -26.85
C LEU A 50 7.92 15.28 -28.03
N PRO A 51 9.06 14.54 -27.93
CA PRO A 51 10.02 14.43 -29.02
C PRO A 51 9.34 13.92 -30.31
N GLN A 52 9.81 14.37 -31.49
CA GLN A 52 9.27 13.92 -32.77
C GLN A 52 9.36 12.41 -32.99
N ASN A 53 10.25 11.75 -32.28
CA ASN A 53 10.41 10.30 -32.23
C ASN A 53 9.60 9.66 -31.08
N PHE A 54 8.75 10.41 -30.37
CA PHE A 54 7.72 9.82 -29.52
C PHE A 54 6.90 8.91 -30.42
N ASN A 55 7.14 7.62 -30.27
CA ASN A 55 6.67 6.63 -31.22
C ASN A 55 5.15 6.73 -31.31
N LYS A 56 4.63 6.99 -32.51
CA LYS A 56 3.19 6.97 -32.78
C LYS A 56 2.55 5.62 -32.41
N ASP A 57 3.39 4.57 -32.28
CA ASP A 57 3.02 3.25 -31.78
C ASP A 57 2.93 3.19 -30.26
N THR A 58 3.25 4.25 -29.51
CA THR A 58 2.94 4.33 -28.09
C THR A 58 1.44 4.47 -27.99
N GLN A 59 0.79 3.37 -27.67
CA GLN A 59 -0.64 3.31 -27.55
C GLN A 59 -1.07 4.19 -26.38
N ILE A 60 -1.71 5.33 -26.70
CA ILE A 60 -2.38 6.15 -25.70
C ILE A 60 -3.61 5.36 -25.25
N THR A 61 -3.64 5.00 -23.97
CA THR A 61 -4.83 4.39 -23.38
C THR A 61 -5.79 5.52 -23.01
N GLU A 62 -6.97 5.53 -23.62
CA GLU A 62 -8.01 6.50 -23.31
C GLU A 62 -8.98 5.98 -22.25
N TYR A 63 -9.37 6.84 -21.33
CA TYR A 63 -10.30 6.57 -20.25
C TYR A 63 -11.51 7.53 -20.34
N PRO A 64 -12.43 7.32 -21.28
CA PRO A 64 -13.59 8.18 -21.43
C PRO A 64 -14.51 8.07 -20.20
N ASN A 65 -15.00 9.20 -19.71
CA ASN A 65 -15.88 9.29 -18.53
C ASN A 65 -15.26 8.70 -17.24
N CYS A 66 -13.95 8.73 -17.13
CA CYS A 66 -13.20 8.27 -15.97
C CYS A 66 -12.28 9.38 -15.47
N LEU A 67 -12.14 9.47 -14.16
CA LEU A 67 -11.19 10.36 -13.52
C LEU A 67 -9.93 9.59 -13.11
N ILE A 68 -8.79 9.99 -13.62
CA ILE A 68 -7.48 9.47 -13.20
C ILE A 68 -7.02 10.26 -11.98
N THR A 69 -6.73 9.54 -10.88
CA THR A 69 -6.30 10.15 -9.61
C THR A 69 -5.04 9.48 -9.09
N PRO A 70 -4.28 10.13 -8.19
CA PRO A 70 -3.31 9.42 -7.36
C PRO A 70 -4.00 8.29 -6.57
N GLY A 71 -3.27 7.22 -6.30
CA GLY A 71 -3.77 6.15 -5.45
C GLY A 71 -4.08 6.63 -4.04
N PHE A 72 -5.10 6.04 -3.41
CA PHE A 72 -5.51 6.40 -2.06
C PHE A 72 -4.47 6.03 -1.01
N VAL A 73 -4.46 6.80 0.08
CA VAL A 73 -3.61 6.58 1.25
C VAL A 73 -4.50 6.20 2.43
N ASP A 74 -4.32 4.99 2.95
CA ASP A 74 -4.98 4.55 4.18
C ASP A 74 -4.01 4.70 5.36
N THR A 75 -4.36 5.54 6.32
CA THR A 75 -3.49 5.86 7.44
C THR A 75 -3.72 5.00 8.68
N HIS A 76 -4.67 4.06 8.65
CA HIS A 76 -4.96 3.19 9.79
C HIS A 76 -5.74 1.94 9.36
N VAL A 77 -5.06 0.81 9.18
CA VAL A 77 -5.71 -0.46 8.82
C VAL A 77 -4.99 -1.66 9.43
N HIS A 78 -5.74 -2.72 9.75
CA HIS A 78 -5.26 -3.96 10.36
C HIS A 78 -5.39 -5.13 9.38
N TYR A 79 -4.30 -5.56 8.75
CA TYR A 79 -4.37 -6.69 7.83
C TYR A 79 -4.67 -8.05 8.50
N PRO A 80 -4.31 -8.27 9.79
CA PRO A 80 -4.65 -9.52 10.47
C PRO A 80 -6.16 -9.73 10.69
N GLN A 81 -6.96 -8.69 10.52
CA GLN A 81 -8.40 -8.73 10.77
C GLN A 81 -9.25 -9.00 9.51
N CYS A 82 -8.62 -9.39 8.39
CA CYS A 82 -9.34 -9.65 7.14
C CYS A 82 -10.44 -10.72 7.26
N GLU A 83 -10.20 -11.78 8.06
CA GLU A 83 -11.17 -12.86 8.24
C GLU A 83 -12.33 -12.52 9.19
N ILE A 84 -12.23 -11.41 9.90
CA ILE A 84 -13.25 -10.97 10.88
C ILE A 84 -13.95 -9.67 10.47
N ILE A 85 -13.81 -9.26 9.21
CA ILE A 85 -14.52 -8.11 8.65
C ILE A 85 -16.03 -8.31 8.86
N ALA A 86 -16.70 -7.26 9.37
CA ALA A 86 -18.12 -7.26 9.70
C ALA A 86 -18.55 -8.27 10.79
N SER A 87 -17.63 -8.82 11.57
CA SER A 87 -17.98 -9.63 12.74
C SER A 87 -18.75 -8.78 13.74
N TYR A 88 -19.91 -9.28 14.15
CA TYR A 88 -20.76 -8.54 15.08
C TYR A 88 -20.13 -8.46 16.47
N GLY A 89 -19.86 -7.24 16.92
CA GLY A 89 -19.30 -6.96 18.22
C GLY A 89 -20.35 -6.36 19.15
N LYS A 90 -20.31 -6.73 20.45
CA LYS A 90 -21.13 -6.10 21.48
C LYS A 90 -20.36 -4.97 22.15
N GLN A 91 -19.32 -5.33 22.92
CA GLN A 91 -18.40 -4.42 23.57
C GLN A 91 -16.97 -4.68 23.06
N LEU A 92 -16.12 -3.67 23.09
CA LEU A 92 -14.76 -3.78 22.53
C LEU A 92 -13.97 -4.96 23.11
N LEU A 93 -13.96 -5.14 24.42
CA LEU A 93 -13.20 -6.22 25.05
C LEU A 93 -13.74 -7.59 24.65
N GLU A 94 -15.05 -7.78 24.66
CA GLU A 94 -15.70 -9.03 24.23
C GLU A 94 -15.42 -9.31 22.74
N TRP A 95 -15.39 -8.27 21.93
CA TRP A 95 -15.07 -8.39 20.50
C TRP A 95 -13.61 -8.79 20.29
N LEU A 96 -12.68 -8.20 21.03
CA LEU A 96 -11.26 -8.57 20.99
C LEU A 96 -11.05 -10.04 21.37
N GLU A 97 -11.66 -10.49 22.46
CA GLU A 97 -11.54 -11.87 22.95
C GLU A 97 -12.19 -12.89 22.01
N THR A 98 -13.34 -12.52 21.42
CA THR A 98 -14.10 -13.45 20.57
C THR A 98 -13.53 -13.59 19.17
N TYR A 99 -13.05 -12.51 18.59
CA TYR A 99 -12.67 -12.47 17.17
C TYR A 99 -11.20 -12.09 16.94
N THR A 100 -10.75 -10.98 17.52
CA THR A 100 -9.46 -10.40 17.18
C THR A 100 -8.30 -11.28 17.64
N PHE A 101 -8.25 -11.62 18.92
CA PHE A 101 -7.17 -12.42 19.47
C PHE A 101 -7.07 -13.80 18.83
N PRO A 102 -8.16 -14.56 18.62
CA PRO A 102 -8.10 -15.83 17.90
C PRO A 102 -7.65 -15.69 16.45
N ALA A 103 -7.97 -14.58 15.76
CA ALA A 103 -7.50 -14.33 14.41
C ALA A 103 -6.01 -14.01 14.39
N GLU A 104 -5.53 -13.14 15.28
CA GLU A 104 -4.14 -12.68 15.33
C GLU A 104 -3.17 -13.77 15.75
N GLN A 105 -3.56 -14.71 16.62
CA GLN A 105 -2.74 -15.86 16.98
C GLN A 105 -2.30 -16.72 15.80
N LYS A 106 -3.14 -16.83 14.75
CA LYS A 106 -2.82 -17.60 13.55
C LYS A 106 -1.58 -17.09 12.80
N PHE A 107 -1.20 -15.82 13.04
CA PHE A 107 -0.09 -15.16 12.38
C PHE A 107 1.30 -15.58 12.91
N GLU A 108 1.35 -16.43 13.92
CA GLU A 108 2.54 -17.20 14.27
C GLU A 108 3.00 -18.09 13.10
N ASP A 109 2.06 -18.63 12.32
CA ASP A 109 2.36 -19.33 11.08
C ASP A 109 2.65 -18.34 9.94
N SER A 110 3.91 -18.31 9.51
CA SER A 110 4.38 -17.45 8.41
C SER A 110 3.70 -17.72 7.07
N LYS A 111 3.25 -18.96 6.81
CA LYS A 111 2.55 -19.30 5.57
C LYS A 111 1.15 -18.75 5.58
N TYR A 112 0.47 -18.85 6.73
CA TYR A 112 -0.82 -18.24 6.94
C TYR A 112 -0.72 -16.71 6.80
N ALA A 113 0.26 -16.09 7.49
CA ALA A 113 0.50 -14.65 7.40
C ALA A 113 0.75 -14.18 5.95
N SER A 114 1.56 -14.92 5.16
CA SER A 114 1.80 -14.61 3.75
C SER A 114 0.53 -14.71 2.89
N LYS A 115 -0.32 -15.72 3.13
CA LYS A 115 -1.58 -15.90 2.42
C LYS A 115 -2.51 -14.69 2.67
N ILE A 116 -2.67 -14.30 3.93
CA ILE A 116 -3.54 -13.17 4.30
C ILE A 116 -2.95 -11.85 3.80
N ALA A 117 -1.63 -11.64 3.92
CA ALA A 117 -0.97 -10.45 3.39
C ALA A 117 -1.16 -10.31 1.87
N SER A 118 -1.03 -11.41 1.12
CA SER A 118 -1.28 -11.42 -0.32
C SER A 118 -2.71 -10.99 -0.65
N PHE A 119 -3.70 -11.61 -0.02
CA PHE A 119 -5.10 -11.26 -0.19
C PHE A 119 -5.38 -9.79 0.15
N PHE A 120 -4.92 -9.34 1.31
CA PHE A 120 -5.12 -7.97 1.79
C PHE A 120 -4.56 -6.93 0.81
N LEU A 121 -3.32 -7.11 0.36
CA LEU A 121 -2.68 -6.18 -0.57
C LEU A 121 -3.37 -6.16 -1.94
N ASP A 122 -3.88 -7.30 -2.40
CA ASP A 122 -4.66 -7.36 -3.64
C ASP A 122 -6.01 -6.62 -3.47
N GLN A 123 -6.65 -6.72 -2.29
CA GLN A 123 -7.86 -5.94 -1.98
C GLN A 123 -7.58 -4.44 -1.93
N LEU A 124 -6.50 -4.00 -1.32
CA LEU A 124 -6.12 -2.58 -1.33
C LEU A 124 -5.98 -2.06 -2.76
N LEU A 125 -5.23 -2.76 -3.61
CA LEU A 125 -5.02 -2.38 -5.01
C LEU A 125 -6.32 -2.35 -5.81
N THR A 126 -7.17 -3.37 -5.66
CA THR A 126 -8.45 -3.45 -6.35
C THR A 126 -9.38 -2.28 -5.99
N ASN A 127 -9.22 -1.74 -4.78
CA ASN A 127 -10.00 -0.59 -4.30
C ASN A 127 -9.24 0.75 -4.39
N GLY A 128 -8.11 0.80 -5.10
CA GLY A 128 -7.39 2.03 -5.40
C GLY A 128 -6.42 2.51 -4.31
N THR A 129 -6.24 1.76 -3.21
CA THR A 129 -5.29 2.11 -2.15
C THR A 129 -3.88 1.63 -2.52
N THR A 130 -2.93 2.54 -2.66
CA THR A 130 -1.54 2.25 -3.06
C THR A 130 -0.53 2.50 -1.95
N THR A 131 -0.93 3.19 -0.88
CA THR A 131 -0.12 3.47 0.30
C THR A 131 -0.94 3.19 1.54
N ALA A 132 -0.40 2.47 2.52
CA ALA A 132 -1.11 2.25 3.77
C ALA A 132 -0.15 2.19 4.98
N LEU A 133 -0.66 2.65 6.13
CA LEU A 133 -0.08 2.41 7.45
C LEU A 133 -0.83 1.25 8.09
N VAL A 134 -0.13 0.12 8.20
CA VAL A 134 -0.73 -1.18 8.49
C VAL A 134 -0.25 -1.72 9.83
N PHE A 135 -1.17 -2.15 10.66
CA PHE A 135 -0.84 -2.90 11.86
C PHE A 135 -0.66 -4.39 11.53
N GLY A 136 0.47 -4.96 11.97
CA GLY A 136 0.71 -6.39 11.98
C GLY A 136 0.10 -7.04 13.23
N THR A 137 0.75 -8.11 13.72
CA THR A 137 0.45 -8.72 15.01
C THR A 137 1.66 -8.62 15.94
N VAL A 138 1.59 -9.22 17.12
CA VAL A 138 2.73 -9.35 18.03
C VAL A 138 3.86 -10.19 17.40
N HIS A 139 3.55 -11.09 16.49
CA HIS A 139 4.49 -11.98 15.83
C HIS A 139 5.33 -11.28 14.76
N PRO A 140 6.67 -11.23 14.85
CA PRO A 140 7.53 -10.58 13.85
C PRO A 140 7.35 -11.13 12.44
N GLN A 141 7.07 -12.43 12.31
CA GLN A 141 6.83 -13.08 11.01
C GLN A 141 5.60 -12.55 10.29
N SER A 142 4.62 -11.95 10.98
CA SER A 142 3.50 -11.29 10.35
C SER A 142 3.96 -10.07 9.56
N VAL A 143 4.86 -9.28 10.11
CA VAL A 143 5.45 -8.11 9.44
C VAL A 143 6.36 -8.53 8.29
N ASP A 144 7.16 -9.59 8.50
CA ASP A 144 8.02 -10.16 7.46
C ASP A 144 7.23 -10.63 6.24
N ALA A 145 6.15 -11.36 6.49
CA ALA A 145 5.25 -11.84 5.45
C ALA A 145 4.61 -10.66 4.69
N PHE A 146 4.13 -9.67 5.42
CA PHE A 146 3.51 -8.49 4.86
C PHE A 146 4.46 -7.73 3.91
N PHE A 147 5.67 -7.39 4.37
CA PHE A 147 6.62 -6.68 3.54
C PHE A 147 7.13 -7.50 2.36
N THR A 148 7.27 -8.82 2.52
CA THR A 148 7.61 -9.72 1.41
C THR A 148 6.57 -9.63 0.28
N GLU A 149 5.30 -9.66 0.63
CA GLU A 149 4.20 -9.56 -0.33
C GLU A 149 4.05 -8.14 -0.92
N ALA A 150 4.26 -7.10 -0.11
CA ALA A 150 4.24 -5.71 -0.56
C ALA A 150 5.37 -5.42 -1.56
N GLN A 151 6.56 -5.96 -1.32
CA GLN A 151 7.71 -5.81 -2.21
C GLN A 151 7.47 -6.43 -3.59
N LYS A 152 6.85 -7.60 -3.68
CA LYS A 152 6.46 -8.24 -4.95
C LYS A 152 5.57 -7.34 -5.79
N ARG A 153 4.71 -6.56 -5.14
CA ARG A 153 3.75 -5.63 -5.76
C ARG A 153 4.28 -4.22 -5.94
N LYS A 154 5.48 -3.93 -5.44
CA LYS A 154 6.11 -2.60 -5.44
C LYS A 154 5.25 -1.53 -4.76
N LEU A 155 4.54 -1.91 -3.70
CA LEU A 155 3.68 -1.01 -2.94
C LEU A 155 4.45 -0.23 -1.88
N ARG A 156 4.03 1.02 -1.63
CA ARG A 156 4.56 1.85 -0.56
C ARG A 156 3.77 1.61 0.72
N MET A 157 4.32 0.81 1.62
CA MET A 157 3.66 0.41 2.85
C MET A 157 4.49 0.79 4.08
N ILE A 158 3.82 1.14 5.16
CA ILE A 158 4.38 1.27 6.49
C ILE A 158 3.73 0.19 7.34
N CYS A 159 4.52 -0.65 7.98
CA CYS A 159 4.01 -1.71 8.83
C CYS A 159 4.93 -1.90 10.03
N GLY A 160 4.34 -2.28 11.17
CA GLY A 160 5.08 -2.64 12.37
C GLY A 160 4.36 -3.74 13.14
N LYS A 161 5.11 -4.41 14.04
CA LYS A 161 4.49 -5.34 14.97
C LYS A 161 3.71 -4.59 16.05
N VAL A 162 2.67 -5.22 16.55
CA VAL A 162 1.95 -4.80 17.77
C VAL A 162 2.74 -5.26 18.98
N MET A 163 2.69 -4.51 20.06
CA MET A 163 3.35 -4.81 21.33
C MET A 163 2.29 -4.92 22.41
N MET A 164 2.21 -6.09 23.06
CA MET A 164 1.23 -6.38 24.13
C MET A 164 1.94 -7.05 25.29
N ASP A 165 2.09 -6.35 26.42
CA ASP A 165 2.76 -6.87 27.62
C ASP A 165 1.76 -7.34 28.70
N ARG A 166 0.46 -7.15 28.48
CA ARG A 166 -0.63 -7.49 29.41
C ARG A 166 -1.99 -7.49 28.75
N ASN A 167 -2.98 -8.05 29.45
CA ASN A 167 -4.40 -8.05 29.05
C ASN A 167 -4.64 -8.68 27.65
N ALA A 168 -3.84 -9.66 27.30
CA ALA A 168 -3.96 -10.46 26.09
C ALA A 168 -3.75 -11.95 26.42
N PRO A 169 -4.21 -12.87 25.57
CA PRO A 169 -3.87 -14.30 25.73
C PRO A 169 -2.35 -14.53 25.69
N ASP A 170 -1.88 -15.53 26.42
CA ASP A 170 -0.45 -15.85 26.54
C ASP A 170 0.28 -15.96 25.19
N ALA A 171 -0.39 -16.48 24.16
CA ALA A 171 0.15 -16.60 22.81
C ALA A 171 0.32 -15.25 22.08
N LEU A 172 -0.22 -14.16 22.61
CA LEU A 172 -0.07 -12.81 22.09
C LEU A 172 0.66 -11.88 23.07
N LEU A 173 1.17 -12.42 24.18
CA LEU A 173 1.95 -11.63 25.12
C LEU A 173 3.40 -11.51 24.65
N ASP A 174 3.95 -10.35 24.89
CA ASP A 174 5.30 -9.93 24.59
C ASP A 174 5.94 -9.33 25.86
N THR A 175 7.23 -9.15 25.90
CA THR A 175 7.90 -8.38 26.93
C THR A 175 8.41 -7.06 26.37
N PRO A 176 8.64 -6.03 27.20
CA PRO A 176 9.24 -4.78 26.72
C PRO A 176 10.56 -5.01 25.97
N GLU A 177 11.37 -5.97 26.44
CA GLU A 177 12.66 -6.31 25.86
C GLU A 177 12.51 -6.98 24.48
N THR A 178 11.66 -8.01 24.38
CA THR A 178 11.40 -8.69 23.10
C THR A 178 10.72 -7.76 22.11
N SER A 179 9.73 -6.98 22.54
CA SER A 179 9.08 -5.94 21.73
C SER A 179 10.08 -4.98 21.11
N TYR A 180 11.00 -4.47 21.93
CA TYR A 180 12.04 -3.54 21.46
C TYR A 180 12.99 -4.20 20.48
N GLN A 181 13.53 -5.38 20.84
CA GLN A 181 14.53 -6.06 20.02
C GLN A 181 13.95 -6.47 18.66
N GLU A 182 12.78 -7.09 18.63
CA GLU A 182 12.12 -7.52 17.41
C GLU A 182 11.73 -6.34 16.50
N SER A 183 11.26 -5.23 17.09
CA SER A 183 10.97 -4.02 16.33
C SER A 183 12.24 -3.43 15.70
N ARG A 184 13.36 -3.41 16.44
CA ARG A 184 14.66 -2.97 15.94
C ARG A 184 15.15 -3.85 14.79
N ASP A 185 15.00 -5.18 14.91
CA ASP A 185 15.41 -6.13 13.89
C ASP A 185 14.57 -5.98 12.61
N LEU A 186 13.26 -5.81 12.75
CA LEU A 186 12.36 -5.53 11.63
C LEU A 186 12.71 -4.21 10.92
N ILE A 187 13.02 -3.15 11.66
CA ILE A 187 13.50 -1.88 11.09
C ILE A 187 14.80 -2.11 10.32
N GLY A 188 15.77 -2.80 10.92
CA GLY A 188 17.04 -3.13 10.25
C GLY A 188 16.85 -3.93 8.96
N LYS A 189 15.86 -4.82 8.95
CA LYS A 189 15.54 -5.67 7.80
C LYS A 189 14.80 -4.94 6.68
N TRP A 190 13.81 -4.11 7.02
CA TRP A 190 12.85 -3.59 6.05
C TRP A 190 12.92 -2.10 5.77
N HIS A 191 13.47 -1.29 6.67
CA HIS A 191 13.52 0.16 6.46
C HIS A 191 14.30 0.52 5.19
N ASN A 192 13.69 1.33 4.33
CA ASN A 192 14.20 1.74 3.02
C ASN A 192 14.47 0.61 2.01
N LYS A 193 13.95 -0.62 2.25
CA LYS A 193 14.13 -1.75 1.32
C LYS A 193 12.88 -2.08 0.52
N THR A 194 11.71 -1.63 0.95
CA THR A 194 10.40 -1.99 0.38
C THR A 194 9.96 -1.07 -0.72
N VAL A 195 10.55 -0.34 -1.29
CA VAL A 195 10.47 0.39 -2.56
C VAL A 195 11.70 1.28 -2.58
N SER A 196 12.51 1.14 -3.57
CA SER A 196 13.34 2.25 -4.02
C SER A 196 12.37 3.41 -4.28
N VAL A 197 12.05 4.20 -3.26
CA VAL A 197 11.45 5.50 -3.47
C VAL A 197 12.51 6.25 -4.23
N MET A 198 12.36 6.21 -5.54
CA MET A 198 13.18 7.03 -6.38
C MET A 198 12.89 8.47 -5.99
N ARG A 199 13.96 9.14 -5.59
CA ARG A 199 14.01 10.56 -5.30
C ARG A 199 13.70 11.36 -6.55
#